data_15eadf379b646983cd9db80ce38aa16f
#
_entry.id   15eadf379b646983cd9db80ce38aa16f
#
_cell.length_a   1.000
_cell.length_b   1.000
_cell.length_c   1.000
_cell.angle_alpha   90.00
_cell.angle_beta   90.00
_cell.angle_gamma   90.00
#
_symmetry.space_group_name_H-M   'P 1'
#
loop_
_entity.id
_entity.type
_entity.pdbx_description
1 polymer ?
#
loop_
_entity_poly.entity_id
_entity_poly.type
_entity_poly.pdbx_seq_one_letter_code
_entity_poly.pdbx_strand_id
1 'polypeptide(L)'
;MAILFTQYWDIMPGKFDEYSTFISNEYIPTLQRLGIRLVGGYYVVIGEGPRIVAVAEVESLDSLHKNLATREYRIISNRLLEYAWKYSSKVWAPSGRIQIQEGPYRVQTGVWKFNQYYNVLPGKEEDHYRFVKDECLPEMKKLGIPITAGWRLVVGTGPKILSESTARGIVDIAKAIDSQEFRSLVRKLKNELATDYASRILAPTGRIEVPYLMSEMMKKF
;
A
#
# COMPACT_ATOMS: atom_id res chain seq x y z
N MET A 1 -5.10 -15.86 5.80
CA MET A 1 -4.76 -15.02 4.63
C MET A 1 -4.38 -13.67 5.19
N ALA A 2 -3.13 -13.22 4.97
CA ALA A 2 -2.64 -11.97 5.53
C ALA A 2 -3.46 -10.78 5.04
N ILE A 3 -3.75 -9.84 5.92
CA ILE A 3 -4.38 -8.57 5.61
C ILE A 3 -3.35 -7.45 5.73
N LEU A 4 -3.57 -6.33 5.05
CA LEU A 4 -2.73 -5.16 5.20
C LEU A 4 -3.38 -4.15 6.16
N PHE A 5 -2.58 -3.67 7.08
CA PHE A 5 -2.87 -2.50 7.89
C PHE A 5 -1.98 -1.36 7.38
N THR A 6 -2.60 -0.38 6.74
CA THR A 6 -1.89 0.79 6.20
C THR A 6 -2.18 2.01 7.04
N GLN A 7 -1.13 2.76 7.32
CA GLN A 7 -1.19 3.98 8.11
C GLN A 7 -0.66 5.14 7.26
N TYR A 8 -1.27 6.30 7.40
CA TYR A 8 -0.99 7.49 6.60
C TYR A 8 -0.84 8.69 7.51
N TRP A 9 0.17 9.53 7.25
CA TRP A 9 0.36 10.80 7.95
C TRP A 9 1.27 11.75 7.20
N ASP A 10 1.28 13.00 7.62
CA ASP A 10 2.30 13.99 7.25
C ASP A 10 3.24 14.20 8.43
N ILE A 11 4.52 14.43 8.18
CA ILE A 11 5.48 14.82 9.23
C ILE A 11 5.28 16.30 9.55
N MET A 12 5.26 16.65 10.83
CA MET A 12 5.17 18.04 11.25
C MET A 12 6.38 18.83 10.75
N PRO A 13 6.19 20.06 10.24
CA PRO A 13 7.30 20.92 9.83
C PRO A 13 8.35 21.08 10.93
N GLY A 14 9.61 20.94 10.58
CA GLY A 14 10.73 21.04 11.51
C GLY A 14 10.99 19.84 12.41
N LYS A 15 10.16 18.78 12.33
CA LYS A 15 10.26 17.58 13.18
C LYS A 15 10.88 16.35 12.50
N PHE A 16 11.46 16.50 11.33
CA PHE A 16 11.91 15.38 10.51
C PHE A 16 12.97 14.50 11.20
N ASP A 17 13.98 15.08 11.85
CA ASP A 17 15.06 14.32 12.49
C ASP A 17 14.59 13.60 13.75
N GLU A 18 13.81 14.29 14.59
CA GLU A 18 13.19 13.71 15.78
C GLU A 18 12.22 12.57 15.39
N TYR A 19 11.37 12.81 14.40
CA TYR A 19 10.49 11.80 13.81
C TYR A 19 11.28 10.59 13.31
N SER A 20 12.38 10.82 12.59
CA SER A 20 13.22 9.75 12.04
C SER A 20 13.79 8.86 13.13
N THR A 21 14.31 9.48 14.19
CA THR A 21 14.86 8.79 15.36
C THR A 21 13.76 7.99 16.08
N PHE A 22 12.61 8.61 16.32
CA PHE A 22 11.46 7.97 16.95
C PHE A 22 10.94 6.76 16.13
N ILE A 23 10.76 6.92 14.83
CA ILE A 23 10.26 5.83 13.96
C ILE A 23 11.19 4.62 14.01
N SER A 24 12.50 4.85 13.87
CA SER A 24 13.48 3.75 13.79
C SER A 24 13.70 3.06 15.13
N ASN A 25 13.76 3.81 16.21
CA ASN A 25 14.19 3.29 17.51
C ASN A 25 13.04 2.84 18.41
N GLU A 26 11.83 3.36 18.19
CA GLU A 26 10.71 3.11 19.08
C GLU A 26 9.47 2.59 18.33
N TYR A 27 9.00 3.29 17.31
CA TYR A 27 7.73 2.97 16.66
C TYR A 27 7.77 1.60 15.97
N ILE A 28 8.72 1.40 15.05
CA ILE A 28 8.89 0.15 14.32
C ILE A 28 9.11 -1.04 15.27
N PRO A 29 10.06 -1.00 16.22
CA PRO A 29 10.28 -2.11 17.13
C PRO A 29 9.05 -2.44 17.99
N THR A 30 8.31 -1.41 18.43
CA THR A 30 7.09 -1.62 19.23
C THR A 30 5.99 -2.30 18.42
N LEU A 31 5.71 -1.86 17.19
CA LEU A 31 4.73 -2.51 16.33
C LEU A 31 5.09 -3.96 16.04
N GLN A 32 6.38 -4.25 15.80
CA GLN A 32 6.84 -5.63 15.58
C GLN A 32 6.60 -6.52 16.79
N ARG A 33 6.90 -6.05 18.02
CA ARG A 33 6.60 -6.81 19.25
C ARG A 33 5.11 -7.08 19.43
N LEU A 34 4.26 -6.15 19.00
CA LEU A 34 2.81 -6.28 19.00
C LEU A 34 2.26 -7.18 17.88
N GLY A 35 3.12 -7.80 17.05
CA GLY A 35 2.68 -8.64 15.93
C GLY A 35 2.13 -7.84 14.73
N ILE A 36 2.32 -6.53 14.70
CA ILE A 36 2.04 -5.65 13.56
C ILE A 36 3.32 -5.51 12.76
N ARG A 37 3.52 -6.41 11.81
CA ARG A 37 4.76 -6.51 11.06
C ARG A 37 4.83 -5.46 9.94
N LEU A 38 5.56 -4.39 10.17
CA LEU A 38 5.83 -3.40 9.13
C LEU A 38 6.69 -4.01 8.03
N VAL A 39 6.21 -3.93 6.80
CA VAL A 39 6.81 -4.52 5.59
C VAL A 39 7.16 -3.49 4.53
N GLY A 40 6.71 -2.25 4.67
CA GLY A 40 7.05 -1.17 3.75
C GLY A 40 6.76 0.21 4.34
N GLY A 41 7.61 1.16 4.00
CA GLY A 41 7.44 2.58 4.26
C GLY A 41 7.68 3.37 2.99
N TYR A 42 6.75 4.27 2.66
CA TYR A 42 6.76 4.98 1.39
C TYR A 42 6.54 6.47 1.57
N TYR A 43 7.18 7.25 0.69
CA TYR A 43 6.81 8.64 0.42
C TYR A 43 5.84 8.69 -0.76
N VAL A 44 4.74 9.41 -0.63
CA VAL A 44 3.87 9.77 -1.76
C VAL A 44 4.57 10.88 -2.54
N VAL A 45 5.15 10.53 -3.69
CA VAL A 45 5.86 11.48 -4.55
C VAL A 45 4.89 12.24 -5.44
N ILE A 46 3.90 11.53 -5.99
CA ILE A 46 2.83 12.09 -6.83
C ILE A 46 1.50 11.55 -6.33
N GLY A 47 0.50 12.42 -6.23
CA GLY A 47 -0.85 12.12 -5.80
C GLY A 47 -1.26 12.89 -4.54
N GLU A 48 -2.56 12.81 -4.22
CA GLU A 48 -3.17 13.50 -3.09
C GLU A 48 -3.02 12.74 -1.77
N GLY A 49 -3.22 13.46 -0.66
CA GLY A 49 -3.27 12.93 0.71
C GLY A 49 -1.94 12.98 1.43
N PRO A 50 -1.86 12.33 2.61
CA PRO A 50 -0.67 12.32 3.45
C PRO A 50 0.55 11.76 2.71
N ARG A 51 1.73 12.32 3.05
CA ARG A 51 2.98 12.02 2.34
C ARG A 51 3.69 10.75 2.80
N ILE A 52 3.37 10.25 3.98
CA ILE A 52 3.92 8.99 4.49
C ILE A 52 2.86 7.90 4.40
N VAL A 53 3.27 6.74 3.93
CA VAL A 53 2.47 5.51 3.94
C VAL A 53 3.30 4.40 4.59
N ALA A 54 2.86 3.94 5.76
CA ALA A 54 3.40 2.75 6.37
C ALA A 54 2.49 1.55 6.09
N VAL A 55 3.08 0.46 5.66
CA VAL A 55 2.37 -0.78 5.31
C VAL A 55 2.79 -1.89 6.25
N ALA A 56 1.83 -2.46 6.95
CA ALA A 56 2.04 -3.63 7.81
C ALA A 56 1.23 -4.82 7.30
N GLU A 57 1.78 -6.01 7.48
CA GLU A 57 1.04 -7.26 7.40
C GLU A 57 0.59 -7.67 8.80
N VAL A 58 -0.64 -8.17 8.89
CA VAL A 58 -1.20 -8.75 10.11
C VAL A 58 -1.91 -10.05 9.75
N GLU A 59 -1.93 -10.97 10.69
CA GLU A 59 -2.45 -12.33 10.49
C GLU A 59 -3.96 -12.33 10.22
N SER A 60 -4.72 -11.55 11.00
CA SER A 60 -6.17 -11.48 10.96
C SER A 60 -6.70 -10.16 11.52
N LEU A 61 -7.98 -9.87 11.28
CA LEU A 61 -8.68 -8.74 11.91
C LEU A 61 -8.74 -8.87 13.43
N ASP A 62 -8.94 -10.08 13.96
CA ASP A 62 -8.96 -10.33 15.39
C ASP A 62 -7.61 -10.07 16.05
N SER A 63 -6.53 -10.51 15.39
CA SER A 63 -5.17 -10.23 15.84
C SER A 63 -4.90 -8.72 15.83
N LEU A 64 -5.26 -8.03 14.75
CA LEU A 64 -5.12 -6.57 14.67
C LEU A 64 -5.92 -5.87 15.78
N HIS A 65 -7.19 -6.25 15.98
CA HIS A 65 -8.04 -5.67 17.03
C HIS A 65 -7.41 -5.81 18.41
N LYS A 66 -6.96 -7.02 18.75
CA LYS A 66 -6.28 -7.30 20.04
C LYS A 66 -5.05 -6.42 20.22
N ASN A 67 -4.22 -6.30 19.18
CA ASN A 67 -2.99 -5.52 19.22
C ASN A 67 -3.25 -4.02 19.37
N LEU A 68 -4.22 -3.48 18.62
CA LEU A 68 -4.63 -2.07 18.72
C LEU A 68 -5.25 -1.71 20.07
N ALA A 69 -5.88 -2.67 20.76
CA ALA A 69 -6.49 -2.47 22.08
C ALA A 69 -5.46 -2.41 23.21
N THR A 70 -4.20 -2.79 22.96
CA THR A 70 -3.16 -2.79 24.00
C THR A 70 -2.80 -1.40 24.51
N ARG A 71 -2.39 -1.32 25.78
CA ARG A 71 -1.85 -0.06 26.34
C ARG A 71 -0.58 0.40 25.58
N GLU A 72 0.25 -0.56 25.21
CA GLU A 72 1.51 -0.28 24.50
C GLU A 72 1.25 0.36 23.13
N TYR A 73 0.28 -0.14 22.34
CA TYR A 73 -0.11 0.47 21.08
C TYR A 73 -0.64 1.90 21.27
N ARG A 74 -1.50 2.12 22.26
CA ARG A 74 -2.03 3.47 22.55
C ARG A 74 -0.94 4.47 22.88
N ILE A 75 0.03 4.05 23.69
CA ILE A 75 1.18 4.92 24.05
C ILE A 75 1.99 5.28 22.81
N ILE A 76 2.40 4.28 22.02
CA ILE A 76 3.28 4.52 20.87
C ILE A 76 2.56 5.31 19.76
N SER A 77 1.26 5.11 19.58
CA SER A 77 0.44 5.85 18.63
C SER A 77 0.25 7.30 19.04
N ASN A 78 0.04 7.58 20.32
CA ASN A 78 -0.04 8.96 20.83
C ASN A 78 1.30 9.68 20.66
N ARG A 79 2.42 9.01 20.91
CA ARG A 79 3.74 9.60 20.67
C ARG A 79 3.99 9.89 19.19
N LEU A 80 3.48 9.06 18.26
CA LEU A 80 3.56 9.38 16.84
C LEU A 80 2.92 10.75 16.53
N LEU A 81 1.82 11.09 17.19
CA LEU A 81 1.12 12.37 16.97
C LEU A 81 1.90 13.60 17.48
N GLU A 82 2.98 13.42 18.24
CA GLU A 82 3.90 14.51 18.60
C GLU A 82 4.76 14.96 17.39
N TYR A 83 4.89 14.10 16.39
CA TYR A 83 5.69 14.30 15.18
C TYR A 83 4.90 14.31 13.89
N ALA A 84 3.66 13.84 13.94
CA ALA A 84 2.82 13.59 12.76
C ALA A 84 1.44 14.22 12.90
N TRP A 85 0.85 14.60 11.75
CA TRP A 85 -0.51 15.10 11.64
C TRP A 85 -1.25 14.47 10.47
N LYS A 86 -2.55 14.73 10.34
CA LYS A 86 -3.43 14.07 9.35
C LYS A 86 -3.36 12.54 9.38
N TYR A 87 -3.17 11.98 10.57
CA TYR A 87 -3.11 10.53 10.72
C TYR A 87 -4.43 9.87 10.33
N SER A 88 -4.32 8.82 9.56
CA SER A 88 -5.44 7.91 9.25
C SER A 88 -4.91 6.50 9.04
N SER A 89 -5.81 5.52 9.15
CA SER A 89 -5.46 4.13 8.88
C SER A 89 -6.54 3.42 8.08
N LYS A 90 -6.14 2.36 7.37
CA LYS A 90 -7.05 1.51 6.60
C LYS A 90 -6.65 0.06 6.76
N VAL A 91 -7.63 -0.83 6.63
CA VAL A 91 -7.42 -2.27 6.59
C VAL A 91 -7.90 -2.79 5.24
N TRP A 92 -7.04 -3.56 4.61
CA TRP A 92 -7.28 -4.14 3.29
C TRP A 92 -7.19 -5.65 3.36
N ALA A 93 -8.13 -6.33 2.70
CA ALA A 93 -8.06 -7.75 2.44
C ALA A 93 -7.73 -7.99 0.96
N PRO A 94 -7.06 -9.10 0.60
CA PRO A 94 -6.88 -9.48 -0.78
C PRO A 94 -8.23 -9.52 -1.50
N SER A 95 -8.29 -9.03 -2.73
CA SER A 95 -9.54 -8.99 -3.51
C SER A 95 -10.15 -10.38 -3.76
N GLY A 96 -9.30 -11.41 -3.79
CA GLY A 96 -9.68 -12.83 -3.90
C GLY A 96 -10.22 -13.25 -5.28
N ARG A 97 -10.56 -12.29 -6.15
CA ARG A 97 -11.16 -12.59 -7.47
C ARG A 97 -10.13 -12.92 -8.54
N ILE A 98 -8.93 -12.34 -8.46
CA ILE A 98 -7.86 -12.54 -9.44
C ILE A 98 -6.63 -12.99 -8.69
N GLN A 99 -6.13 -14.17 -9.02
CA GLN A 99 -4.84 -14.65 -8.54
C GLN A 99 -3.75 -13.99 -9.38
N ILE A 100 -3.10 -12.98 -8.82
CA ILE A 100 -2.07 -12.20 -9.50
C ILE A 100 -0.69 -12.85 -9.34
N GLN A 101 -0.47 -13.54 -8.23
CA GLN A 101 0.78 -14.25 -7.91
C GLN A 101 0.52 -15.73 -7.65
N GLU A 102 1.44 -16.59 -8.04
CA GLU A 102 1.45 -17.99 -7.60
C GLU A 102 1.86 -18.06 -6.12
N GLY A 103 1.07 -18.78 -5.32
CA GLY A 103 1.32 -18.94 -3.89
C GLY A 103 0.76 -17.81 -3.01
N PRO A 104 1.15 -17.76 -1.71
CA PRO A 104 0.69 -16.74 -0.79
C PRO A 104 1.21 -15.35 -1.18
N TYR A 105 0.33 -14.35 -1.11
CA TYR A 105 0.72 -12.97 -1.38
C TYR A 105 1.87 -12.54 -0.46
N ARG A 106 2.88 -11.93 -1.07
CA ARG A 106 3.98 -11.28 -0.36
C ARG A 106 4.09 -9.84 -0.80
N VAL A 107 4.10 -8.91 0.17
CA VAL A 107 4.37 -7.50 -0.11
C VAL A 107 5.78 -7.38 -0.70
N GLN A 108 5.87 -6.76 -1.88
CA GLN A 108 7.18 -6.44 -2.44
C GLN A 108 7.73 -5.19 -1.75
N THR A 109 8.83 -5.38 -1.03
CA THR A 109 9.51 -4.32 -0.28
C THR A 109 10.63 -3.68 -1.10
N GLY A 110 10.92 -2.40 -0.83
CA GLY A 110 12.04 -1.69 -1.47
C GLY A 110 11.84 -1.34 -2.94
N VAL A 111 10.63 -1.51 -3.49
CA VAL A 111 10.29 -1.19 -4.88
C VAL A 111 9.37 0.02 -4.95
N TRP A 112 9.46 0.76 -6.05
CA TRP A 112 8.51 1.82 -6.34
C TRP A 112 7.14 1.22 -6.61
N LYS A 113 6.09 1.93 -6.18
CA LYS A 113 4.71 1.49 -6.39
C LYS A 113 3.91 2.53 -7.15
N PHE A 114 3.07 2.04 -8.04
CA PHE A 114 2.00 2.80 -8.66
C PHE A 114 0.67 2.22 -8.19
N ASN A 115 -0.01 2.93 -7.32
CA ASN A 115 -1.26 2.52 -6.70
C ASN A 115 -2.44 3.24 -7.36
N GLN A 116 -3.43 2.47 -7.80
CA GLN A 116 -4.68 2.98 -8.34
C GLN A 116 -5.82 2.64 -7.39
N TYR A 117 -6.64 3.62 -7.07
CA TYR A 117 -7.77 3.51 -6.15
C TYR A 117 -9.05 3.84 -6.91
N TYR A 118 -10.12 3.05 -6.73
CA TYR A 118 -11.41 3.30 -7.37
C TYR A 118 -12.53 2.48 -6.73
N ASN A 119 -13.77 2.80 -7.09
CA ASN A 119 -14.94 1.99 -6.81
C ASN A 119 -15.43 1.36 -8.11
N VAL A 120 -15.78 0.08 -8.10
CA VAL A 120 -16.43 -0.57 -9.24
C VAL A 120 -17.89 -0.10 -9.29
N LEU A 121 -18.38 0.26 -10.46
CA LEU A 121 -19.77 0.63 -10.67
C LEU A 121 -20.69 -0.56 -10.32
N PRO A 122 -21.82 -0.33 -9.62
CA PRO A 122 -22.80 -1.37 -9.34
C PRO A 122 -23.26 -2.07 -10.62
N GLY A 123 -23.26 -3.41 -10.60
CA GLY A 123 -23.62 -4.25 -11.75
C GLY A 123 -22.51 -4.41 -12.80
N LYS A 124 -21.34 -3.80 -12.59
CA LYS A 124 -20.18 -3.92 -13.48
C LYS A 124 -19.05 -4.82 -12.94
N GLU A 125 -19.31 -5.57 -11.88
CA GLU A 125 -18.31 -6.39 -11.21
C GLU A 125 -17.69 -7.44 -12.13
N GLU A 126 -18.51 -8.08 -12.98
CA GLU A 126 -18.03 -9.11 -13.91
C GLU A 126 -17.33 -8.51 -15.14
N ASP A 127 -17.82 -7.38 -15.66
CA ASP A 127 -17.17 -6.64 -16.73
C ASP A 127 -15.81 -6.13 -16.27
N HIS A 128 -15.74 -5.60 -15.04
CA HIS A 128 -14.49 -5.16 -14.42
C HIS A 128 -13.51 -6.33 -14.22
N TYR A 129 -13.99 -7.49 -13.77
CA TYR A 129 -13.14 -8.68 -13.61
C TYR A 129 -12.50 -9.08 -14.94
N ARG A 130 -13.31 -9.18 -16.02
CA ARG A 130 -12.81 -9.50 -17.37
C ARG A 130 -11.81 -8.45 -17.86
N PHE A 131 -12.13 -7.17 -17.71
CA PHE A 131 -11.25 -6.07 -18.08
C PHE A 131 -9.90 -6.15 -17.35
N VAL A 132 -9.90 -6.38 -16.03
CA VAL A 132 -8.64 -6.50 -15.29
C VAL A 132 -7.83 -7.70 -15.75
N LYS A 133 -8.47 -8.87 -15.87
CA LYS A 133 -7.81 -10.13 -16.23
C LYS A 133 -7.29 -10.13 -17.65
N ASP A 134 -8.09 -9.72 -18.61
CA ASP A 134 -7.83 -9.94 -20.01
C ASP A 134 -7.13 -8.75 -20.69
N GLU A 135 -7.26 -7.55 -20.13
CA GLU A 135 -6.69 -6.31 -20.69
C GLU A 135 -5.63 -5.69 -19.76
N CYS A 136 -5.99 -5.37 -18.49
CA CYS A 136 -5.08 -4.63 -17.60
C CYS A 136 -3.83 -5.42 -17.24
N LEU A 137 -3.97 -6.65 -16.76
CA LEU A 137 -2.83 -7.45 -16.28
C LEU A 137 -1.77 -7.67 -17.38
N PRO A 138 -2.14 -8.13 -18.60
CA PRO A 138 -1.17 -8.32 -19.66
C PRO A 138 -0.55 -7.00 -20.13
N GLU A 139 -1.33 -5.92 -20.26
CA GLU A 139 -0.81 -4.66 -20.77
C GLU A 139 0.09 -3.94 -19.76
N MET A 140 -0.29 -3.89 -18.47
CA MET A 140 0.55 -3.32 -17.43
C MET A 140 1.90 -4.07 -17.29
N LYS A 141 1.90 -5.39 -17.55
CA LYS A 141 3.13 -6.18 -17.60
C LYS A 141 4.02 -5.78 -18.77
N LYS A 142 3.46 -5.59 -19.98
CA LYS A 142 4.22 -5.14 -21.17
C LYS A 142 4.78 -3.74 -20.97
N LEU A 143 4.04 -2.84 -20.31
CA LEU A 143 4.47 -1.49 -19.97
C LEU A 143 5.56 -1.42 -18.88
N GLY A 144 5.97 -2.58 -18.31
CA GLY A 144 7.03 -2.65 -17.29
C GLY A 144 6.61 -2.24 -15.89
N ILE A 145 5.32 -2.07 -15.64
CA ILE A 145 4.72 -1.77 -14.33
C ILE A 145 3.62 -2.80 -13.98
N PRO A 146 3.96 -4.08 -13.86
CA PRO A 146 2.99 -5.14 -13.63
C PRO A 146 2.13 -4.86 -12.39
N ILE A 147 0.85 -5.19 -12.47
CA ILE A 147 -0.01 -5.25 -11.28
C ILE A 147 0.42 -6.47 -10.48
N THR A 148 0.80 -6.25 -9.23
CA THR A 148 1.33 -7.29 -8.34
C THR A 148 0.35 -7.67 -7.23
N ALA A 149 -0.65 -6.82 -6.95
CA ALA A 149 -1.70 -7.13 -6.00
C ALA A 149 -2.99 -6.35 -6.27
N GLY A 150 -4.11 -6.93 -5.82
CA GLY A 150 -5.41 -6.29 -5.75
C GLY A 150 -5.99 -6.44 -4.35
N TRP A 151 -6.44 -5.33 -3.78
CA TRP A 151 -6.93 -5.24 -2.42
C TRP A 151 -8.35 -4.67 -2.38
N ARG A 152 -9.13 -5.12 -1.41
CA ARG A 152 -10.44 -4.59 -1.08
C ARG A 152 -10.41 -3.92 0.30
N LEU A 153 -10.90 -2.70 0.39
CA LEU A 153 -11.04 -1.98 1.66
C LEU A 153 -12.04 -2.69 2.57
N VAL A 154 -11.59 -3.03 3.78
CA VAL A 154 -12.42 -3.66 4.83
C VAL A 154 -12.79 -2.65 5.90
N VAL A 155 -11.81 -1.85 6.36
CA VAL A 155 -12.00 -0.80 7.37
C VAL A 155 -11.33 0.47 6.88
N GLY A 156 -12.04 1.61 7.01
CA GLY A 156 -11.56 2.93 6.61
C GLY A 156 -12.49 3.62 5.61
N THR A 157 -12.07 4.78 5.12
CA THR A 157 -12.83 5.62 4.19
C THR A 157 -12.13 5.72 2.84
N GLY A 158 -12.90 5.99 1.78
CA GLY A 158 -12.42 6.18 0.40
C GLY A 158 -12.72 5.02 -0.52
N PRO A 159 -12.08 4.97 -1.71
CA PRO A 159 -12.32 3.92 -2.71
C PRO A 159 -12.11 2.51 -2.16
N LYS A 160 -12.94 1.59 -2.63
CA LYS A 160 -13.02 0.21 -2.13
C LYS A 160 -11.97 -0.72 -2.73
N ILE A 161 -11.43 -0.38 -3.89
CA ILE A 161 -10.41 -1.17 -4.59
C ILE A 161 -9.08 -0.42 -4.55
N LEU A 162 -8.02 -1.15 -4.30
CA LEU A 162 -6.64 -0.74 -4.51
C LEU A 162 -5.98 -1.75 -5.45
N SER A 163 -5.58 -1.31 -6.62
CA SER A 163 -4.71 -2.04 -7.55
C SER A 163 -3.28 -1.55 -7.34
N GLU A 164 -2.39 -2.46 -6.97
CA GLU A 164 -0.98 -2.17 -6.69
C GLU A 164 -0.12 -2.67 -7.84
N SER A 165 0.61 -1.76 -8.47
CA SER A 165 1.67 -2.07 -9.43
C SER A 165 3.04 -1.74 -8.86
N THR A 166 4.08 -2.44 -9.33
CA THR A 166 5.46 -2.22 -8.90
C THR A 166 6.35 -1.84 -10.08
N ALA A 167 7.40 -1.07 -9.81
CA ALA A 167 8.38 -0.64 -10.78
C ALA A 167 9.77 -0.55 -10.13
N ARG A 168 10.81 -0.51 -10.96
CA ARG A 168 12.19 -0.31 -10.50
C ARG A 168 12.45 1.14 -10.10
N GLY A 169 11.75 2.10 -10.75
CA GLY A 169 11.91 3.52 -10.47
C GLY A 169 10.80 4.37 -11.06
N ILE A 170 10.85 5.66 -10.75
CA ILE A 170 9.87 6.64 -11.23
C ILE A 170 9.84 6.76 -12.76
N VAL A 171 10.99 6.57 -13.41
CA VAL A 171 11.11 6.68 -14.87
C VAL A 171 10.28 5.60 -15.58
N ASP A 172 10.28 4.38 -15.07
CA ASP A 172 9.47 3.29 -15.64
C ASP A 172 7.98 3.60 -15.51
N ILE A 173 7.57 4.14 -14.35
CA ILE A 173 6.17 4.56 -14.12
C ILE A 173 5.79 5.71 -15.05
N ALA A 174 6.64 6.72 -15.19
CA ALA A 174 6.38 7.88 -16.04
C ALA A 174 6.21 7.46 -17.51
N LYS A 175 7.10 6.61 -18.03
CA LYS A 175 7.00 6.07 -19.40
C LYS A 175 5.70 5.30 -19.63
N ALA A 176 5.32 4.45 -18.67
CA ALA A 176 4.08 3.68 -18.76
C ALA A 176 2.85 4.59 -18.76
N ILE A 177 2.77 5.55 -17.85
CA ILE A 177 1.62 6.49 -17.75
C ILE A 177 1.51 7.36 -19.01
N ASP A 178 2.63 7.72 -19.64
CA ASP A 178 2.64 8.53 -20.87
C ASP A 178 2.23 7.74 -22.11
N SER A 179 2.21 6.42 -22.08
CA SER A 179 1.82 5.57 -23.20
C SER A 179 0.34 5.72 -23.59
N GLN A 180 0.04 5.50 -24.86
CA GLN A 180 -1.36 5.50 -25.36
C GLN A 180 -2.15 4.32 -24.79
N GLU A 181 -1.50 3.18 -24.62
CA GLU A 181 -2.06 1.95 -24.09
C GLU A 181 -2.56 2.15 -22.66
N PHE A 182 -1.73 2.72 -21.79
CA PHE A 182 -2.12 3.03 -20.41
C PHE A 182 -3.29 4.02 -20.37
N ARG A 183 -3.21 5.10 -21.15
CA ARG A 183 -4.29 6.11 -21.23
C ARG A 183 -5.62 5.49 -21.69
N SER A 184 -5.56 4.53 -22.61
CA SER A 184 -6.74 3.81 -23.09
C SER A 184 -7.35 2.93 -22.01
N LEU A 185 -6.53 2.18 -21.26
CA LEU A 185 -6.98 1.39 -20.11
C LEU A 185 -7.66 2.26 -19.04
N VAL A 186 -7.02 3.36 -18.65
CA VAL A 186 -7.58 4.26 -17.63
C VAL A 186 -8.86 4.94 -18.12
N ARG A 187 -8.94 5.31 -19.41
CA ARG A 187 -10.16 5.88 -19.99
C ARG A 187 -11.32 4.89 -19.91
N LYS A 188 -11.10 3.64 -20.33
CA LYS A 188 -12.10 2.58 -20.26
C LYS A 188 -12.54 2.33 -18.82
N LEU A 189 -11.58 2.20 -17.89
CA LEU A 189 -11.88 2.01 -16.48
C LEU A 189 -12.77 3.15 -15.93
N LYS A 190 -12.41 4.40 -16.19
CA LYS A 190 -13.11 5.57 -15.65
C LYS A 190 -14.47 5.83 -16.29
N ASN A 191 -14.63 5.53 -17.56
CA ASN A 191 -15.87 5.85 -18.28
C ASN A 191 -16.93 4.74 -18.19
N GLU A 192 -16.50 3.50 -18.00
CA GLU A 192 -17.41 2.35 -18.18
C GLU A 192 -17.53 1.48 -16.91
N LEU A 193 -16.52 1.45 -16.06
CA LEU A 193 -16.38 0.43 -15.03
C LEU A 193 -16.25 0.95 -13.62
N ALA A 194 -15.78 2.18 -13.42
CA ALA A 194 -15.39 2.66 -12.09
C ALA A 194 -15.67 4.15 -11.85
N THR A 195 -15.83 4.49 -10.56
CA THR A 195 -15.89 5.87 -10.05
C THR A 195 -14.76 6.14 -9.06
N ASP A 196 -14.63 7.40 -8.66
CA ASP A 196 -13.69 7.84 -7.62
C ASP A 196 -12.23 7.42 -7.88
N TYR A 197 -11.85 7.41 -9.15
CA TYR A 197 -10.50 7.03 -9.54
C TYR A 197 -9.48 8.05 -9.04
N ALA A 198 -8.49 7.54 -8.33
CA ALA A 198 -7.30 8.28 -7.91
C ALA A 198 -6.06 7.40 -8.09
N SER A 199 -4.89 8.01 -8.22
CA SER A 199 -3.64 7.28 -8.28
C SER A 199 -2.55 7.94 -7.44
N ARG A 200 -1.57 7.13 -7.01
CA ARG A 200 -0.40 7.59 -6.26
C ARG A 200 0.85 6.88 -6.76
N ILE A 201 1.95 7.63 -6.83
CA ILE A 201 3.29 7.08 -7.02
C ILE A 201 4.01 7.14 -5.68
N LEU A 202 4.51 6.00 -5.25
CA LEU A 202 5.14 5.80 -3.95
C LEU A 202 6.60 5.42 -4.13
N ALA A 203 7.49 6.17 -3.47
CA ALA A 203 8.92 5.87 -3.37
C ALA A 203 9.22 5.16 -2.04
N PRO A 204 10.00 4.07 -2.02
CA PRO A 204 10.39 3.43 -0.77
C PRO A 204 11.25 4.36 0.08
N THR A 205 11.01 4.36 1.41
CA THR A 205 11.77 5.22 2.34
C THR A 205 13.16 4.68 2.67
N GLY A 206 13.40 3.40 2.46
CA GLY A 206 14.60 2.68 2.88
C GLY A 206 14.69 2.40 4.39
N ARG A 207 13.75 2.89 5.19
CA ARG A 207 13.80 2.81 6.67
C ARG A 207 13.21 1.52 7.22
N ILE A 208 12.16 1.04 6.61
CA ILE A 208 11.46 -0.20 7.01
C ILE A 208 12.00 -1.37 6.20
N GLU A 209 12.26 -1.13 4.93
CA GLU A 209 12.63 -2.14 3.96
C GLU A 209 13.99 -2.80 4.28
N VAL A 210 14.99 -1.99 4.63
CA VAL A 210 16.34 -2.52 4.93
C VAL A 210 16.34 -3.41 6.17
N PRO A 211 15.83 -2.98 7.34
CA PRO A 211 15.73 -3.87 8.50
C PRO A 211 14.88 -5.12 8.24
N TYR A 212 13.79 -5.00 7.47
CA TYR A 212 12.94 -6.13 7.11
C TYR A 212 13.72 -7.17 6.28
N LEU A 213 14.38 -6.73 5.21
CA LEU A 213 15.18 -7.63 4.36
C LEU A 213 16.31 -8.29 5.13
N MET A 214 17.00 -7.55 6.00
CA MET A 214 18.05 -8.11 6.87
C MET A 214 17.50 -9.20 7.79
N SER A 215 16.33 -8.97 8.41
CA SER A 215 15.70 -9.97 9.30
C SER A 215 15.27 -11.23 8.55
N GLU A 216 14.77 -11.11 7.32
CA GLU A 216 14.40 -12.27 6.48
C GLU A 216 15.62 -13.05 5.99
N MET A 217 16.73 -12.37 5.73
CA MET A 217 17.99 -13.05 5.39
C MET A 217 18.54 -13.86 6.57
N MET A 218 18.50 -13.31 7.78
CA MET A 218 18.99 -13.99 8.99
C MET A 218 18.17 -15.22 9.38
N LYS A 219 16.90 -15.31 8.97
CA LYS A 219 16.06 -16.51 9.20
C LYS A 219 16.41 -17.69 8.31
N LYS A 220 17.21 -17.46 7.28
CA LYS A 220 17.63 -18.50 6.31
C LYS A 220 18.95 -19.17 6.67
N PHE A 221 19.61 -18.70 7.71
CA PHE A 221 20.81 -19.26 8.32
C PHE A 221 20.49 -19.77 9.73
#